data_ba22823af189a224353e0bccaffab0ae
#
_entry.id   ba22823af189a224353e0bccaffab0ae
#
_cell.length_a   1.000
_cell.length_b   1.000
_cell.length_c   1.000
_cell.angle_alpha   90.00
_cell.angle_beta   90.00
_cell.angle_gamma   90.00
#
_symmetry.space_group_name_H-M   'P 1'
#
loop_
_entity.id
_entity.type
_entity.pdbx_description
1 polymer ?
#
loop_
_entity_poly.entity_id
_entity_poly.type
_entity_poly.pdbx_seq_one_letter_code
_entity_poly.pdbx_strand_id
1 'polypeptide(L)'
;PFKKGLARRTGFAIACFAAPMLIYYFWNIRYVGILVAKSASEGGTGETSAPLSAVVINGIKILLGQPVEGFYAERQSQFTQAMADMGHQFWTSDGRLSMIGQGRNVVVLILLVFLVAAICARGRQLKLRIGCIGVLSLACFVGYNLMLALSYGFIFKPDQAVGLVDYNRYIYTYYIGWFFMALACWSTALQTADGEQKAP
;
A
#
# COMPACT_ATOMS: atom_id res chain seq x y z
N PRO A 1 -31.87 19.97 3.02
CA PRO A 1 -31.15 19.08 3.98
C PRO A 1 -30.10 18.20 3.32
N PHE A 2 -30.30 17.72 2.08
CA PHE A 2 -29.39 16.82 1.36
C PHE A 2 -27.98 17.42 1.13
N LYS A 3 -27.88 18.70 0.77
CA LYS A 3 -26.60 19.39 0.48
C LYS A 3 -25.68 19.52 1.70
N LYS A 4 -26.25 19.75 2.90
CA LYS A 4 -25.45 19.86 4.15
C LYS A 4 -24.84 18.52 4.58
N GLY A 5 -25.54 17.40 4.38
CA GLY A 5 -25.03 16.07 4.68
C GLY A 5 -23.91 15.63 3.73
N LEU A 6 -24.00 15.99 2.44
CA LEU A 6 -22.99 15.69 1.44
C LEU A 6 -21.69 16.45 1.73
N ALA A 7 -21.76 17.76 1.97
CA ALA A 7 -20.60 18.59 2.30
C ALA A 7 -19.84 18.08 3.54
N ARG A 8 -20.57 17.67 4.60
CA ARG A 8 -19.97 17.09 5.80
C ARG A 8 -19.27 15.76 5.53
N ARG A 9 -19.88 14.88 4.72
CA ARG A 9 -19.27 13.58 4.34
C ARG A 9 -18.05 13.76 3.45
N THR A 10 -18.12 14.68 2.48
CA THR A 10 -16.99 15.01 1.61
C THR A 10 -15.86 15.66 2.41
N GLY A 11 -16.17 16.59 3.32
CA GLY A 11 -15.17 17.20 4.20
C GLY A 11 -14.48 16.17 5.11
N PHE A 12 -15.24 15.22 5.67
CA PHE A 12 -14.67 14.14 6.48
C PHE A 12 -13.79 13.21 5.63
N ALA A 13 -14.21 12.83 4.42
CA ALA A 13 -13.40 12.02 3.53
C ALA A 13 -12.09 12.73 3.15
N ILE A 14 -12.17 14.02 2.79
CA ILE A 14 -10.98 14.84 2.49
C ILE A 14 -10.04 14.89 3.71
N ALA A 15 -10.57 15.11 4.92
CA ALA A 15 -9.77 15.14 6.14
C ALA A 15 -9.08 13.80 6.42
N CYS A 16 -9.76 12.67 6.20
CA CYS A 16 -9.19 11.33 6.37
C CYS A 16 -8.05 11.05 5.39
N PHE A 17 -8.08 11.62 4.19
CA PHE A 17 -6.98 11.50 3.21
C PHE A 17 -5.89 12.57 3.43
N ALA A 18 -6.28 13.80 3.71
CA ALA A 18 -5.34 14.90 3.87
C ALA A 18 -4.50 14.79 5.15
N ALA A 19 -5.06 14.32 6.26
CA ALA A 19 -4.34 14.22 7.52
C ALA A 19 -3.13 13.26 7.46
N PRO A 20 -3.24 12.02 6.96
CA PRO A 20 -2.07 11.15 6.77
C PRO A 20 -1.05 11.72 5.79
N MET A 21 -1.51 12.35 4.70
CA MET A 21 -0.63 13.00 3.72
C MET A 21 0.14 14.17 4.32
N LEU A 22 -0.51 15.01 5.15
CA LEU A 22 0.14 16.10 5.85
C LEU A 22 1.15 15.59 6.88
N ILE A 23 0.80 14.57 7.65
CA ILE A 23 1.71 13.94 8.62
C ILE A 23 2.93 13.36 7.87
N TYR A 24 2.71 12.65 6.78
CA TYR A 24 3.79 12.12 5.94
C TYR A 24 4.66 13.23 5.34
N TYR A 25 4.06 14.31 4.85
CA TYR A 25 4.76 15.47 4.30
C TYR A 25 5.62 16.18 5.34
N PHE A 26 5.06 16.47 6.54
CA PHE A 26 5.81 17.06 7.64
C PHE A 26 6.91 16.15 8.16
N TRP A 27 6.66 14.84 8.24
CA TRP A 27 7.65 13.86 8.61
C TRP A 27 8.81 13.82 7.61
N ASN A 28 8.52 13.76 6.32
CA ASN A 28 9.53 13.77 5.27
C ASN A 28 10.36 15.04 5.24
N ILE A 29 9.73 16.23 5.31
CA ILE A 29 10.48 17.49 5.32
C ILE A 29 11.41 17.54 6.53
N ARG A 30 10.93 17.13 7.69
CA ARG A 30 11.72 17.23 8.92
C ARG A 30 12.80 16.16 9.04
N TYR A 31 12.49 14.92 8.65
CA TYR A 31 13.43 13.80 8.76
C TYR A 31 14.39 13.70 7.59
N VAL A 32 13.90 13.84 6.37
CA VAL A 32 14.75 13.83 5.16
C VAL A 32 15.67 15.03 5.16
N GLY A 33 15.20 16.20 5.58
CA GLY A 33 16.05 17.39 5.74
C GLY A 33 17.18 17.16 6.77
N ILE A 34 16.89 16.50 7.89
CA ILE A 34 17.91 16.17 8.92
C ILE A 34 18.86 15.09 8.41
N LEU A 35 18.37 14.04 7.72
CA LEU A 35 19.20 12.99 7.16
C LEU A 35 20.11 13.49 6.05
N VAL A 36 19.62 14.36 5.17
CA VAL A 36 20.41 15.00 4.10
C VAL A 36 21.48 15.92 4.71
N ALA A 37 21.11 16.70 5.73
CA ALA A 37 22.08 17.55 6.44
C ALA A 37 23.15 16.69 7.15
N LYS A 38 22.77 15.56 7.73
CA LYS A 38 23.71 14.65 8.41
C LYS A 38 24.62 13.92 7.42
N SER A 39 24.12 13.43 6.30
CA SER A 39 24.92 12.80 5.26
C SER A 39 25.89 13.78 4.60
N ALA A 40 25.52 15.04 4.44
CA ALA A 40 26.40 16.09 3.95
C ALA A 40 27.53 16.42 4.94
N SER A 41 27.27 16.32 6.26
CA SER A 41 28.27 16.58 7.32
C SER A 41 29.24 15.43 7.53
N GLU A 42 28.88 14.20 7.17
CA GLU A 42 29.70 12.98 7.33
C GLU A 42 30.54 12.65 6.09
N GLY A 43 30.68 13.58 5.13
CA GLY A 43 31.55 13.39 3.95
C GLY A 43 31.07 12.33 2.98
N GLY A 44 29.81 11.91 3.10
CA GLY A 44 29.18 11.03 2.13
C GLY A 44 29.04 11.77 0.80
N THR A 45 29.61 11.21 -0.26
CA THR A 45 29.35 11.64 -1.63
C THR A 45 27.85 11.75 -1.78
N GLY A 46 27.36 12.98 -1.87
CA GLY A 46 25.95 13.30 -1.89
C GLY A 46 25.25 12.53 -3.02
N GLU A 47 24.76 11.36 -2.70
CA GLU A 47 23.75 10.72 -3.54
C GLU A 47 22.54 11.65 -3.50
N THR A 48 22.48 12.51 -4.50
CA THR A 48 21.34 13.37 -4.77
C THR A 48 20.11 12.47 -4.70
N SER A 49 19.28 12.69 -3.69
CA SER A 49 18.01 11.99 -3.56
C SER A 49 17.24 12.21 -4.87
N ALA A 50 17.25 11.20 -5.72
CA ALA A 50 16.56 11.28 -6.99
C ALA A 50 15.10 11.64 -6.73
N PRO A 51 14.51 12.61 -7.42
CA PRO A 51 13.12 12.99 -7.19
C PRO A 51 12.24 11.76 -7.38
N LEU A 52 11.27 11.57 -6.52
CA LEU A 52 10.39 10.39 -6.52
C LEU A 52 9.77 10.13 -7.90
N SER A 53 9.47 11.21 -8.65
CA SER A 53 8.97 11.11 -10.02
C SER A 53 9.97 10.41 -10.97
N ALA A 54 11.26 10.69 -10.85
CA ALA A 54 12.28 10.04 -11.66
C ALA A 54 12.44 8.56 -11.27
N VAL A 55 12.34 8.22 -9.98
CA VAL A 55 12.34 6.83 -9.50
C VAL A 55 11.18 6.06 -10.11
N VAL A 56 9.97 6.62 -10.07
CA VAL A 56 8.77 5.98 -10.65
C VAL A 56 8.89 5.81 -12.16
N ILE A 57 9.30 6.87 -12.88
CA ILE A 57 9.43 6.82 -14.35
C ILE A 57 10.46 5.78 -14.77
N ASN A 58 11.64 5.76 -14.15
CA ASN A 58 12.68 4.81 -14.51
C ASN A 58 12.34 3.39 -14.07
N GLY A 59 11.67 3.21 -12.94
CA GLY A 59 11.12 1.90 -12.54
C GLY A 59 10.12 1.35 -13.56
N ILE A 60 9.20 2.19 -14.07
CA ILE A 60 8.27 1.80 -15.14
C ILE A 60 9.02 1.47 -16.43
N LYS A 61 10.03 2.24 -16.82
CA LYS A 61 10.87 1.94 -17.99
C LYS A 61 11.51 0.56 -17.89
N ILE A 62 12.08 0.23 -16.72
CA ILE A 62 12.68 -1.09 -16.47
C ILE A 62 11.64 -2.20 -16.61
N LEU A 63 10.44 -2.03 -16.03
CA LEU A 63 9.35 -3.00 -16.14
C LEU A 63 8.88 -3.20 -17.59
N LEU A 64 8.98 -2.17 -18.42
CA LEU A 64 8.66 -2.22 -19.85
C LEU A 64 9.84 -2.69 -20.72
N GLY A 65 10.97 -3.07 -20.11
CA GLY A 65 12.17 -3.49 -20.83
C GLY A 65 12.87 -2.35 -21.59
N GLN A 66 12.59 -1.10 -21.24
CA GLN A 66 13.21 0.07 -21.86
C GLN A 66 14.59 0.37 -21.23
N PRO A 67 15.55 0.85 -21.99
CA PRO A 67 16.86 1.20 -21.46
C PRO A 67 16.77 2.36 -20.47
N VAL A 68 17.53 2.27 -19.41
CA VAL A 68 17.74 3.32 -18.42
C VAL A 68 19.22 3.63 -18.30
N GLU A 69 19.58 4.83 -17.86
CA GLU A 69 20.94 5.32 -17.83
C GLU A 69 21.36 5.72 -16.40
N GLY A 70 22.69 5.83 -16.21
CA GLY A 70 23.30 6.30 -14.98
C GLY A 70 22.90 5.47 -13.76
N PHE A 71 22.60 6.12 -12.65
CA PHE A 71 22.22 5.52 -11.37
C PHE A 71 21.14 4.42 -11.50
N TYR A 72 20.17 4.59 -12.38
CA TYR A 72 19.07 3.62 -12.55
C TYR A 72 19.53 2.36 -13.29
N ALA A 73 20.50 2.46 -14.20
CA ALA A 73 21.08 1.31 -14.88
C ALA A 73 21.93 0.48 -13.91
N GLU A 74 22.71 1.13 -13.06
CA GLU A 74 23.53 0.46 -12.04
C GLU A 74 22.67 -0.29 -11.02
N ARG A 75 21.51 0.25 -10.67
CA ARG A 75 20.59 -0.35 -9.69
C ARG A 75 19.47 -1.20 -10.29
N GLN A 76 19.45 -1.40 -11.60
CA GLN A 76 18.44 -2.20 -12.28
C GLN A 76 18.39 -3.64 -11.75
N SER A 77 19.55 -4.27 -11.52
CA SER A 77 19.64 -5.63 -10.96
C SER A 77 19.08 -5.70 -9.54
N GLN A 78 19.35 -4.69 -8.71
CA GLN A 78 18.81 -4.59 -7.36
C GLN A 78 17.27 -4.48 -7.37
N PHE A 79 16.72 -3.68 -8.26
CA PHE A 79 15.27 -3.53 -8.40
C PHE A 79 14.59 -4.82 -8.87
N THR A 80 15.15 -5.47 -9.89
CA THR A 80 14.61 -6.75 -10.39
C THR A 80 14.71 -7.87 -9.37
N GLN A 81 15.81 -7.93 -8.62
CA GLN A 81 15.98 -8.87 -7.52
C GLN A 81 14.98 -8.62 -6.40
N ALA A 82 14.80 -7.38 -5.96
CA ALA A 82 13.83 -7.02 -4.93
C ALA A 82 12.40 -7.43 -5.35
N MET A 83 12.01 -7.21 -6.60
CA MET A 83 10.71 -7.67 -7.11
C MET A 83 10.57 -9.19 -7.11
N ALA A 84 11.61 -9.91 -7.50
CA ALA A 84 11.61 -11.38 -7.49
C ALA A 84 11.50 -11.92 -6.07
N ASP A 85 12.25 -11.36 -5.11
CA ASP A 85 12.23 -11.76 -3.71
C ASP A 85 10.88 -11.44 -3.04
N MET A 86 10.27 -10.28 -3.35
CA MET A 86 8.91 -9.94 -2.89
C MET A 86 7.87 -10.91 -3.45
N GLY A 87 7.98 -11.27 -4.74
CA GLY A 87 7.14 -12.29 -5.37
C GLY A 87 7.32 -13.64 -4.71
N HIS A 88 8.56 -14.06 -4.47
CA HIS A 88 8.86 -15.31 -3.77
C HIS A 88 8.25 -15.33 -2.37
N GLN A 89 8.43 -14.28 -1.56
CA GLN A 89 7.84 -14.18 -0.22
C GLN A 89 6.29 -14.16 -0.24
N PHE A 90 5.69 -13.63 -1.29
CA PHE A 90 4.22 -13.67 -1.45
C PHE A 90 3.70 -15.10 -1.66
N TRP A 91 4.41 -15.92 -2.43
CA TRP A 91 4.01 -17.29 -2.76
C TRP A 91 4.49 -18.33 -1.76
N THR A 92 5.65 -18.13 -1.15
CA THR A 92 6.27 -19.06 -0.22
C THR A 92 6.37 -18.41 1.16
N SER A 93 5.97 -19.12 2.20
CA SER A 93 6.16 -18.64 3.57
C SER A 93 7.55 -19.04 4.05
N ASP A 94 8.56 -18.20 3.85
CA ASP A 94 9.83 -18.37 4.54
C ASP A 94 9.75 -17.86 5.99
N GLY A 95 9.07 -18.59 6.79
CA GLY A 95 9.37 -18.93 8.19
C GLY A 95 9.34 -17.86 9.27
N ARG A 96 9.30 -16.56 9.04
CA ARG A 96 9.40 -15.58 10.15
C ARG A 96 8.08 -15.15 10.75
N LEU A 97 6.97 -15.37 10.07
CA LEU A 97 5.62 -15.13 10.62
C LEU A 97 4.67 -16.26 10.19
N SER A 98 5.01 -17.47 10.60
CA SER A 98 4.23 -18.69 10.35
C SER A 98 2.78 -18.62 10.87
N MET A 99 2.44 -17.65 11.72
CA MET A 99 1.09 -17.50 12.27
C MET A 99 0.05 -17.05 11.23
N ILE A 100 0.43 -16.31 10.20
CA ILE A 100 -0.52 -15.77 9.21
C ILE A 100 -0.41 -16.51 7.85
N GLY A 101 0.64 -17.31 7.66
CA GLY A 101 0.85 -18.08 6.45
C GLY A 101 1.37 -17.24 5.27
N GLN A 102 1.19 -17.74 4.07
CA GLN A 102 1.64 -17.11 2.83
C GLN A 102 0.85 -15.83 2.54
N GLY A 103 1.51 -14.79 2.02
CA GLY A 103 0.87 -13.52 1.67
C GLY A 103 -0.35 -13.68 0.77
N ARG A 104 -0.28 -14.62 -0.20
CA ARG A 104 -1.43 -14.98 -1.05
C ARG A 104 -2.66 -15.41 -0.25
N ASN A 105 -2.48 -16.20 0.82
CA ASN A 105 -3.60 -16.70 1.63
C ASN A 105 -4.25 -15.55 2.41
N VAL A 106 -3.46 -14.59 2.89
CA VAL A 106 -3.96 -13.39 3.53
C VAL A 106 -4.80 -12.55 2.56
N VAL A 107 -4.29 -12.34 1.34
CA VAL A 107 -5.03 -11.61 0.30
C VAL A 107 -6.34 -12.32 -0.05
N VAL A 108 -6.30 -13.63 -0.26
CA VAL A 108 -7.50 -14.44 -0.54
C VAL A 108 -8.50 -14.33 0.61
N LEU A 109 -8.06 -14.44 1.87
CA LEU A 109 -8.92 -14.31 3.04
C LEU A 109 -9.61 -12.93 3.07
N ILE A 110 -8.86 -11.85 2.86
CA ILE A 110 -9.41 -10.49 2.86
C ILE A 110 -10.44 -10.32 1.74
N LEU A 111 -10.14 -10.82 0.54
CA LEU A 111 -11.07 -10.76 -0.59
C LEU A 111 -12.32 -11.60 -0.35
N LEU A 112 -12.20 -12.75 0.32
CA LEU A 112 -13.37 -13.56 0.75
C LEU A 112 -14.24 -12.80 1.72
N VAL A 113 -13.66 -12.03 2.67
CA VAL A 113 -14.45 -11.20 3.59
C VAL A 113 -15.23 -10.12 2.81
N PHE A 114 -14.61 -9.46 1.82
CA PHE A 114 -15.33 -8.52 0.94
C PHE A 114 -16.44 -9.21 0.15
N LEU A 115 -16.18 -10.39 -0.38
CA LEU A 115 -17.18 -11.17 -1.12
C LEU A 115 -18.38 -11.53 -0.24
N VAL A 116 -18.12 -12.05 0.97
CA VAL A 116 -19.17 -12.36 1.95
C VAL A 116 -19.94 -11.11 2.32
N ALA A 117 -19.26 -9.99 2.58
CA ALA A 117 -19.91 -8.70 2.85
C ALA A 117 -20.83 -8.28 1.68
N ALA A 118 -20.38 -8.43 0.44
CA ALA A 118 -21.18 -8.10 -0.74
C ALA A 118 -22.39 -9.05 -0.93
N ILE A 119 -22.25 -10.33 -0.58
CA ILE A 119 -23.37 -11.31 -0.61
C ILE A 119 -24.39 -10.97 0.46
N CYS A 120 -23.95 -10.70 1.70
CA CYS A 120 -24.82 -10.35 2.83
C CYS A 120 -25.49 -8.98 2.68
N ALA A 121 -24.91 -8.07 1.92
CA ALA A 121 -25.43 -6.74 1.72
C ALA A 121 -26.80 -6.79 1.03
N ARG A 122 -27.77 -6.05 1.58
CA ARG A 122 -29.09 -5.87 0.96
C ARG A 122 -29.07 -4.62 0.07
N GLY A 123 -29.67 -4.75 -1.10
CA GLY A 123 -29.74 -3.69 -2.09
C GLY A 123 -28.53 -3.61 -3.04
N ARG A 124 -28.85 -3.45 -4.34
CA ARG A 124 -27.84 -3.43 -5.42
C ARG A 124 -26.76 -2.37 -5.23
N GLN A 125 -27.14 -1.20 -4.70
CA GLN A 125 -26.19 -0.10 -4.53
C GLN A 125 -25.11 -0.41 -3.46
N LEU A 126 -25.50 -1.05 -2.34
CA LEU A 126 -24.54 -1.41 -1.30
C LEU A 126 -23.60 -2.51 -1.78
N LYS A 127 -24.12 -3.53 -2.48
CA LYS A 127 -23.30 -4.58 -3.11
C LYS A 127 -22.23 -4.00 -4.04
N LEU A 128 -22.65 -3.09 -4.92
CA LEU A 128 -21.73 -2.43 -5.84
C LEU A 128 -20.67 -1.60 -5.11
N ARG A 129 -21.06 -0.86 -4.06
CA ARG A 129 -20.10 -0.06 -3.26
C ARG A 129 -19.06 -0.95 -2.58
N ILE A 130 -19.49 -2.03 -1.94
CA ILE A 130 -18.57 -2.98 -1.30
C ILE A 130 -17.65 -3.63 -2.34
N GLY A 131 -18.18 -4.06 -3.48
CA GLY A 131 -17.41 -4.60 -4.59
C GLY A 131 -16.37 -3.60 -5.12
N CYS A 132 -16.77 -2.34 -5.35
CA CYS A 132 -15.85 -1.28 -5.78
C CYS A 132 -14.74 -1.01 -4.75
N ILE A 133 -15.07 -0.98 -3.45
CA ILE A 133 -14.07 -0.83 -2.38
C ILE A 133 -13.08 -2.01 -2.41
N GLY A 134 -13.59 -3.24 -2.55
CA GLY A 134 -12.74 -4.43 -2.63
C GLY A 134 -11.77 -4.38 -3.83
N VAL A 135 -12.28 -4.02 -5.02
CA VAL A 135 -11.44 -3.90 -6.22
C VAL A 135 -10.43 -2.76 -6.08
N LEU A 136 -10.87 -1.59 -5.61
CA LEU A 136 -9.98 -0.44 -5.41
C LEU A 136 -8.88 -0.76 -4.37
N SER A 137 -9.24 -1.42 -3.27
CA SER A 137 -8.26 -1.79 -2.25
C SER A 137 -7.25 -2.82 -2.76
N LEU A 138 -7.64 -3.74 -3.65
CA LEU A 138 -6.72 -4.63 -4.32
C LEU A 138 -5.78 -3.87 -5.27
N ALA A 139 -6.28 -2.90 -6.02
CA ALA A 139 -5.43 -2.03 -6.85
C ALA A 139 -4.43 -1.23 -6.00
N CYS A 140 -4.88 -0.70 -4.85
CA CYS A 140 -4.00 -0.04 -3.89
C CYS A 140 -2.94 -1.00 -3.31
N PHE A 141 -3.27 -2.27 -3.08
CA PHE A 141 -2.32 -3.29 -2.64
C PHE A 141 -1.21 -3.50 -3.67
N VAL A 142 -1.57 -3.64 -4.94
CA VAL A 142 -0.60 -3.76 -6.04
C VAL A 142 0.28 -2.52 -6.12
N GLY A 143 -0.32 -1.33 -6.08
CA GLY A 143 0.41 -0.06 -6.08
C GLY A 143 1.37 0.09 -4.90
N TYR A 144 0.95 -0.33 -3.70
CA TYR A 144 1.79 -0.32 -2.51
C TYR A 144 3.00 -1.24 -2.64
N ASN A 145 2.81 -2.47 -3.14
CA ASN A 145 3.93 -3.38 -3.40
C ASN A 145 4.89 -2.85 -4.45
N LEU A 146 4.37 -2.22 -5.52
CA LEU A 146 5.21 -1.57 -6.52
C LEU A 146 6.04 -0.43 -5.91
N MET A 147 5.44 0.40 -5.05
CA MET A 147 6.16 1.46 -4.35
C MET A 147 7.22 0.91 -3.39
N LEU A 148 6.95 -0.20 -2.70
CA LEU A 148 7.96 -0.89 -1.90
C LEU A 148 9.12 -1.41 -2.77
N ALA A 149 8.81 -2.05 -3.91
CA ALA A 149 9.84 -2.53 -4.83
C ALA A 149 10.72 -1.39 -5.35
N LEU A 150 10.13 -0.25 -5.72
CA LEU A 150 10.87 0.95 -6.10
C LEU A 150 11.75 1.47 -4.96
N SER A 151 11.26 1.42 -3.73
CA SER A 151 12.02 1.83 -2.55
C SER A 151 13.22 0.92 -2.31
N TYR A 152 13.03 -0.39 -2.34
CA TYR A 152 14.11 -1.36 -2.21
C TYR A 152 15.10 -1.31 -3.38
N GLY A 153 14.60 -1.05 -4.59
CA GLY A 153 15.43 -0.96 -5.79
C GLY A 153 16.32 0.28 -5.82
N PHE A 154 15.79 1.44 -5.44
CA PHE A 154 16.45 2.72 -5.73
C PHE A 154 16.71 3.60 -4.50
N ILE A 155 16.00 3.41 -3.39
CA ILE A 155 16.10 4.28 -2.22
C ILE A 155 16.92 3.61 -1.11
N PHE A 156 16.66 2.34 -0.82
CA PHE A 156 17.39 1.61 0.22
C PHE A 156 18.81 1.26 -0.24
N LYS A 157 19.71 1.10 0.73
CA LYS A 157 21.08 0.65 0.46
C LYS A 157 21.06 -0.81 -0.03
N PRO A 158 22.06 -1.25 -0.82
CA PRO A 158 22.13 -2.61 -1.34
C PRO A 158 22.07 -3.69 -0.25
N ASP A 159 22.71 -3.46 0.90
CA ASP A 159 22.69 -4.36 2.06
C ASP A 159 21.29 -4.52 2.68
N GLN A 160 20.46 -3.48 2.63
CA GLN A 160 19.07 -3.50 3.09
C GLN A 160 18.11 -4.09 2.04
N ALA A 161 18.44 -3.93 0.78
CA ALA A 161 17.66 -4.49 -0.32
C ALA A 161 17.85 -6.00 -0.44
N VAL A 162 19.06 -6.49 -0.19
CA VAL A 162 19.34 -7.92 -0.14
C VAL A 162 18.62 -8.55 1.06
N GLY A 163 17.72 -9.49 0.77
CA GLY A 163 16.90 -10.15 1.80
C GLY A 163 15.71 -9.33 2.31
N LEU A 164 15.39 -8.20 1.68
CA LEU A 164 14.21 -7.38 1.97
C LEU A 164 14.08 -7.04 3.47
N VAL A 165 15.09 -6.40 4.03
CA VAL A 165 15.10 -6.02 5.45
C VAL A 165 13.84 -5.22 5.80
N ASP A 166 13.15 -5.61 6.87
CA ASP A 166 11.88 -5.00 7.33
C ASP A 166 10.68 -5.08 6.37
N TYR A 167 10.76 -5.75 5.22
CA TYR A 167 9.63 -5.89 4.29
C TYR A 167 8.37 -6.43 4.98
N ASN A 168 8.52 -7.43 5.82
CA ASN A 168 7.40 -8.00 6.57
C ASN A 168 6.70 -6.96 7.43
N ARG A 169 7.44 -6.08 8.09
CA ARG A 169 6.88 -4.99 8.90
C ARG A 169 5.99 -4.06 8.07
N TYR A 170 6.41 -3.71 6.85
CA TYR A 170 5.63 -2.84 5.98
C TYR A 170 4.38 -3.54 5.43
N ILE A 171 4.53 -4.76 4.93
CA ILE A 171 3.42 -5.47 4.29
C ILE A 171 2.34 -5.89 5.31
N TYR A 172 2.73 -6.30 6.54
CA TYR A 172 1.74 -6.65 7.57
C TYR A 172 0.94 -5.46 8.06
N THR A 173 1.55 -4.28 8.15
CA THR A 173 0.80 -3.05 8.46
C THR A 173 -0.30 -2.80 7.43
N TYR A 174 0.00 -3.04 6.15
CA TYR A 174 -0.99 -2.94 5.08
C TYR A 174 -2.09 -4.00 5.22
N TYR A 175 -1.73 -5.27 5.43
CA TYR A 175 -2.69 -6.36 5.58
C TYR A 175 -3.67 -6.11 6.73
N ILE A 176 -3.19 -5.66 7.87
CA ILE A 176 -4.02 -5.36 9.04
C ILE A 176 -5.03 -4.26 8.71
N GLY A 177 -4.58 -3.14 8.14
CA GLY A 177 -5.46 -2.05 7.72
C GLY A 177 -6.51 -2.49 6.71
N TRP A 178 -6.10 -3.29 5.73
CA TRP A 178 -6.97 -3.82 4.69
C TRP A 178 -8.03 -4.79 5.24
N PHE A 179 -7.63 -5.66 6.17
CA PHE A 179 -8.54 -6.57 6.86
C PHE A 179 -9.58 -5.81 7.69
N PHE A 180 -9.19 -4.79 8.45
CA PHE A 180 -10.14 -3.96 9.19
C PHE A 180 -11.13 -3.22 8.27
N MET A 181 -10.70 -2.77 7.10
CA MET A 181 -11.58 -2.19 6.11
C MET A 181 -12.61 -3.20 5.58
N ALA A 182 -12.19 -4.45 5.33
CA ALA A 182 -13.09 -5.52 4.92
C ALA A 182 -14.12 -5.85 6.02
N LEU A 183 -13.68 -5.92 7.29
CA LEU A 183 -14.58 -6.11 8.44
C LEU A 183 -15.59 -4.97 8.61
N ALA A 184 -15.17 -3.72 8.39
CA ALA A 184 -16.07 -2.56 8.43
C ALA A 184 -17.14 -2.64 7.34
N CYS A 185 -16.78 -3.08 6.13
CA CYS A 185 -17.73 -3.33 5.05
C CYS A 185 -18.72 -4.45 5.42
N TRP A 186 -18.22 -5.52 6.03
CA TRP A 186 -19.07 -6.63 6.49
C TRP A 186 -20.02 -6.20 7.61
N SER A 187 -19.54 -5.50 8.63
CA SER A 187 -20.38 -4.92 9.69
C SER A 187 -21.49 -4.03 9.13
N THR A 188 -21.16 -3.17 8.15
CA THR A 188 -22.15 -2.32 7.49
C THR A 188 -23.21 -3.15 6.75
N ALA A 189 -22.81 -4.24 6.09
CA ALA A 189 -23.72 -5.13 5.40
C ALA A 189 -24.71 -5.81 6.35
N LEU A 190 -24.24 -6.25 7.53
CA LEU A 190 -25.08 -6.87 8.56
C LEU A 190 -26.08 -5.87 9.16
N GLN A 191 -25.64 -4.66 9.50
CA GLN A 191 -26.52 -3.62 10.06
C GLN A 191 -27.67 -3.25 9.13
N THR A 192 -27.43 -3.20 7.83
CA THR A 192 -28.49 -2.94 6.84
C THR A 192 -29.46 -4.13 6.70
N ALA A 193 -28.98 -5.35 6.94
CA ALA A 193 -29.82 -6.55 6.95
C ALA A 193 -30.81 -6.55 8.13
N ASP A 194 -30.34 -6.14 9.33
CA ASP A 194 -31.15 -6.13 10.57
C ASP A 194 -32.12 -4.94 10.63
N GLY A 195 -31.74 -3.79 10.07
CA GLY A 195 -32.56 -2.56 10.11
C GLY A 195 -33.86 -2.67 9.33
N GLU A 196 -33.91 -3.41 8.23
CA GLU A 196 -35.12 -3.65 7.44
C GLU A 196 -36.07 -4.68 8.08
N GLN A 197 -35.58 -5.56 8.95
CA GLN A 197 -36.40 -6.55 9.64
C GLN A 197 -37.24 -5.93 10.78
N LYS A 198 -36.87 -4.71 11.22
CA LYS A 198 -37.53 -3.99 12.32
C LYS A 198 -38.52 -2.89 11.86
N ALA A 199 -38.66 -2.69 10.56
CA ALA A 199 -39.68 -1.81 10.03
C ALA A 199 -41.02 -2.59 9.96
N PRO A 200 -42.06 -2.17 10.69
CA PRO A 200 -43.39 -2.80 10.68
C PRO A 200 -44.08 -2.61 9.34
#